data_96cb6cfdefa7fd3267f9d847b7cabdce
#
_entry.id   96cb6cfdefa7fd3267f9d847b7cabdce
#
_cell.length_a   1.000
_cell.length_b   1.000
_cell.length_c   1.000
_cell.angle_alpha   90.00
_cell.angle_beta   90.00
_cell.angle_gamma   90.00
#
_symmetry.space_group_name_H-M   'P 1'
#
loop_
_entity.id
_entity.type
_entity.pdbx_description
1 polymer ?
#
loop_
_entity_poly.entity_id
_entity_poly.type
_entity_poly.pdbx_seq_one_letter_code
_entity_poly.pdbx_strand_id
1 'polypeptide(L)'
;MIREYKTVEEIVSPLMMVRMVENVTYDELVEVELHDGSIRRGKVLEVNGDTAVVQLFESAAGINLADAKVRFLGHPLQLGVSGDMLGRVFNGMGQPIDGGPDILAEEYRDINGLPMNPAARDYPNEFIQTGVSTIDGLNTLVRGQKLPIFSGSGLPHANLAAQIARQAKVLGDEATNFAVVFAAIGITFEESEFFVSEFRRTGAIDRTVLFSNLANDPAVERISTPRMALTAAEYLAFEKGMQVLVIMTDITNYAEALREVSAAKKEVPGRRGFPGYLYTDLATLYERAGRQLGNKGSITLIPILTMPEDDKTHPIPDLTGYITEGQIILSRALYRQGIHPPVDVLPSLSRLKDKGVGKGKTREDHADTMNQLFAAYSTGKDNKELMSILGEAALTPTDLLYAKFADEFERRYVNQGYEENRSIEETLDLGWELLSILPKSELKRIKPELIEKYWPKKDEN
;
A
#
# COMPACT_ATOMS: atom_id res chain seq x y z
N MET A 1 -29.20 -23.28 -4.56
CA MET A 1 -30.66 -23.03 -4.30
C MET A 1 -30.71 -22.17 -3.05
N ILE A 2 -31.21 -20.95 -3.16
CA ILE A 2 -31.31 -20.01 -2.03
C ILE A 2 -32.33 -20.59 -1.04
N ARG A 3 -31.94 -20.77 0.22
CA ARG A 3 -32.81 -21.25 1.30
C ARG A 3 -33.06 -20.11 2.27
N GLU A 4 -34.31 -19.96 2.71
CA GLU A 4 -34.73 -18.94 3.67
C GLU A 4 -35.05 -19.60 5.01
N TYR A 5 -34.50 -19.04 6.08
CA TYR A 5 -34.73 -19.51 7.45
C TYR A 5 -35.30 -18.40 8.32
N LYS A 6 -36.14 -18.75 9.28
CA LYS A 6 -36.70 -17.88 10.33
C LYS A 6 -36.29 -18.34 11.72
N THR A 7 -35.16 -19.01 11.82
CA THR A 7 -34.69 -19.71 13.02
C THR A 7 -33.53 -19.01 13.67
N VAL A 8 -33.58 -17.65 13.72
CA VAL A 8 -32.61 -16.87 14.45
C VAL A 8 -32.82 -17.10 15.94
N GLU A 9 -31.77 -17.59 16.62
CA GLU A 9 -31.84 -17.94 18.04
C GLU A 9 -31.32 -16.84 18.95
N GLU A 10 -30.18 -16.29 18.60
CA GLU A 10 -29.46 -15.32 19.42
C GLU A 10 -28.74 -14.31 18.53
N ILE A 11 -28.67 -13.07 19.01
CA ILE A 11 -27.86 -12.00 18.40
C ILE A 11 -27.00 -11.37 19.50
N VAL A 12 -25.68 -11.52 19.33
CA VAL A 12 -24.65 -10.81 20.11
C VAL A 12 -23.81 -10.04 19.10
N SER A 13 -24.20 -8.80 18.82
CA SER A 13 -23.58 -7.98 17.77
C SER A 13 -22.06 -8.02 17.85
N PRO A 14 -21.34 -8.29 16.74
CA PRO A 14 -21.84 -8.45 15.37
C PRO A 14 -22.23 -9.89 14.97
N LEU A 15 -22.39 -10.80 15.93
CA LEU A 15 -22.68 -12.22 15.66
C LEU A 15 -24.17 -12.54 15.80
N MET A 16 -24.65 -13.43 14.92
CA MET A 16 -26.01 -13.96 14.91
C MET A 16 -25.96 -15.48 14.78
N MET A 17 -26.75 -16.19 15.58
CA MET A 17 -26.89 -17.65 15.50
C MET A 17 -28.20 -18.03 14.81
N VAL A 18 -28.08 -18.87 13.79
CA VAL A 18 -29.22 -19.39 13.02
C VAL A 18 -29.25 -20.92 13.15
N ARG A 19 -30.34 -21.49 13.64
CA ARG A 19 -30.53 -22.95 13.81
C ARG A 19 -31.28 -23.58 12.67
N MET A 20 -31.24 -24.92 12.65
CA MET A 20 -31.92 -25.78 11.69
C MET A 20 -31.50 -25.47 10.24
N VAL A 21 -30.24 -25.09 10.05
CA VAL A 21 -29.68 -24.86 8.71
C VAL A 21 -29.20 -26.17 8.09
N GLU A 22 -29.29 -26.27 6.77
CA GLU A 22 -28.82 -27.42 6.02
C GLU A 22 -27.93 -27.00 4.86
N ASN A 23 -26.80 -27.70 4.67
CA ASN A 23 -25.88 -27.49 3.55
C ASN A 23 -25.36 -26.06 3.47
N VAL A 24 -25.11 -25.42 4.61
CA VAL A 24 -24.46 -24.12 4.73
C VAL A 24 -22.93 -24.33 4.77
N THR A 25 -22.18 -23.45 4.10
CA THR A 25 -20.72 -23.53 4.02
C THR A 25 -20.04 -22.35 4.71
N TYR A 26 -18.77 -22.52 5.07
CA TYR A 26 -17.97 -21.45 5.62
C TYR A 26 -17.81 -20.30 4.60
N ASP A 27 -17.73 -19.08 5.11
CA ASP A 27 -17.62 -17.83 4.34
C ASP A 27 -18.77 -17.55 3.36
N GLU A 28 -19.84 -18.36 3.42
CA GLU A 28 -21.02 -18.14 2.60
C GLU A 28 -21.69 -16.81 2.93
N LEU A 29 -22.06 -16.05 1.90
CA LEU A 29 -22.76 -14.78 2.04
C LEU A 29 -24.18 -15.01 2.52
N VAL A 30 -24.61 -14.17 3.47
CA VAL A 30 -25.92 -14.25 4.11
C VAL A 30 -26.64 -12.92 3.99
N GLU A 31 -27.90 -12.94 3.65
CA GLU A 31 -28.81 -11.79 3.70
C GLU A 31 -29.84 -11.98 4.81
N VAL A 32 -30.05 -10.94 5.60
CA VAL A 32 -31.04 -10.87 6.67
C VAL A 32 -32.05 -9.80 6.31
N GLU A 33 -33.26 -10.20 5.95
CA GLU A 33 -34.37 -9.29 5.68
C GLU A 33 -35.04 -8.90 6.99
N LEU A 34 -35.11 -7.60 7.28
CA LEU A 34 -35.75 -7.05 8.47
C LEU A 34 -37.26 -6.86 8.23
N HIS A 35 -38.01 -6.56 9.29
CA HIS A 35 -39.45 -6.32 9.23
C HIS A 35 -39.84 -5.17 8.28
N ASP A 36 -39.00 -4.15 8.16
CA ASP A 36 -39.21 -3.00 7.27
C ASP A 36 -38.80 -3.24 5.80
N GLY A 37 -38.37 -4.49 5.48
CA GLY A 37 -37.90 -4.87 4.17
C GLY A 37 -36.44 -4.48 3.87
N SER A 38 -35.76 -3.83 4.80
CA SER A 38 -34.34 -3.55 4.66
C SER A 38 -33.54 -4.84 4.80
N ILE A 39 -32.41 -4.91 4.08
CA ILE A 39 -31.52 -6.07 4.08
C ILE A 39 -30.23 -5.72 4.83
N ARG A 40 -29.82 -6.62 5.72
CA ARG A 40 -28.47 -6.65 6.31
C ARG A 40 -27.70 -7.80 5.71
N ARG A 41 -26.42 -7.62 5.53
CA ARG A 41 -25.54 -8.67 5.02
C ARG A 41 -24.64 -9.21 6.10
N GLY A 42 -24.19 -10.44 5.89
CA GLY A 42 -23.26 -11.12 6.77
C GLY A 42 -22.59 -12.27 6.06
N LYS A 43 -21.69 -12.94 6.76
CA LYS A 43 -21.06 -14.16 6.28
C LYS A 43 -21.05 -15.24 7.36
N VAL A 44 -21.06 -16.48 6.92
CA VAL A 44 -20.95 -17.64 7.82
C VAL A 44 -19.52 -17.71 8.36
N LEU A 45 -19.39 -17.66 9.68
CA LEU A 45 -18.11 -17.86 10.37
C LEU A 45 -17.87 -19.28 10.78
N GLU A 46 -18.93 -19.97 11.20
CA GLU A 46 -18.83 -21.28 11.79
C GLU A 46 -20.11 -22.06 11.52
N VAL A 47 -19.98 -23.36 11.32
CA VAL A 47 -21.09 -24.28 11.18
C VAL A 47 -20.90 -25.43 12.14
N ASN A 48 -21.81 -25.57 13.13
CA ASN A 48 -21.79 -26.58 14.15
C ASN A 48 -23.07 -27.43 14.05
N GLY A 49 -23.00 -28.56 13.34
CA GLY A 49 -24.15 -29.40 13.09
C GLY A 49 -25.19 -28.70 12.25
N ASP A 50 -26.35 -28.40 12.83
CA ASP A 50 -27.44 -27.66 12.21
C ASP A 50 -27.52 -26.19 12.60
N THR A 51 -26.46 -25.67 13.22
CA THR A 51 -26.37 -24.26 13.66
C THR A 51 -25.25 -23.52 12.90
N ALA A 52 -25.60 -22.39 12.30
CA ALA A 52 -24.65 -21.49 11.67
C ALA A 52 -24.43 -20.23 12.52
N VAL A 53 -23.19 -19.84 12.74
CA VAL A 53 -22.81 -18.56 13.31
C VAL A 53 -22.51 -17.60 12.15
N VAL A 54 -23.29 -16.54 12.06
CA VAL A 54 -23.19 -15.52 11.01
C VAL A 54 -22.61 -14.25 11.60
N GLN A 55 -21.60 -13.71 10.97
CA GLN A 55 -21.08 -12.38 11.26
C GLN A 55 -21.77 -11.37 10.37
N LEU A 56 -22.49 -10.43 10.99
CA LEU A 56 -23.15 -9.33 10.29
C LEU A 56 -22.11 -8.29 9.84
N PHE A 57 -22.29 -7.71 8.67
CA PHE A 57 -21.46 -6.65 8.15
C PHE A 57 -21.91 -5.28 8.68
N GLU A 58 -23.20 -5.10 8.90
CA GLU A 58 -23.79 -3.90 9.46
C GLU A 58 -24.27 -4.13 10.90
N SER A 59 -24.75 -3.05 11.52
CA SER A 59 -25.31 -3.11 12.87
C SER A 59 -26.50 -4.10 12.96
N ALA A 60 -26.53 -4.88 14.02
CA ALA A 60 -27.66 -5.74 14.36
C ALA A 60 -28.91 -4.96 14.84
N ALA A 61 -28.82 -3.63 14.96
CA ALA A 61 -29.96 -2.81 15.38
C ALA A 61 -31.15 -2.97 14.43
N GLY A 62 -32.33 -3.20 14.99
CA GLY A 62 -33.56 -3.38 14.24
C GLY A 62 -33.85 -4.84 13.81
N ILE A 63 -32.92 -5.76 14.02
CA ILE A 63 -33.17 -7.19 13.75
C ILE A 63 -34.04 -7.74 14.89
N ASN A 64 -35.23 -8.23 14.53
CA ASN A 64 -36.11 -8.92 15.44
C ASN A 64 -35.98 -10.44 15.24
N LEU A 65 -35.67 -11.16 16.32
CA LEU A 65 -35.50 -12.62 16.30
C LEU A 65 -36.71 -13.38 15.75
N ALA A 66 -37.92 -12.84 15.98
CA ALA A 66 -39.15 -13.51 15.57
C ALA A 66 -39.51 -13.36 14.09
N ASP A 67 -39.07 -12.24 13.46
CA ASP A 67 -39.52 -11.88 12.11
C ASP A 67 -38.42 -11.87 11.08
N ALA A 68 -37.14 -11.87 11.52
CA ALA A 68 -35.99 -11.82 10.62
C ALA A 68 -35.97 -13.07 9.71
N LYS A 69 -35.79 -12.82 8.40
CA LYS A 69 -35.63 -13.89 7.42
C LYS A 69 -34.17 -13.92 6.98
N VAL A 70 -33.57 -15.08 7.11
CA VAL A 70 -32.14 -15.28 6.80
C VAL A 70 -32.02 -16.12 5.54
N ARG A 71 -31.30 -15.60 4.54
CA ARG A 71 -31.05 -16.31 3.27
C ARG A 71 -29.57 -16.59 3.14
N PHE A 72 -29.21 -17.84 2.95
CA PHE A 72 -27.87 -18.27 2.59
C PHE A 72 -27.77 -18.36 1.07
N LEU A 73 -26.77 -17.67 0.49
CA LEU A 73 -26.71 -17.47 -0.96
C LEU A 73 -25.94 -18.56 -1.72
N GLY A 74 -25.25 -19.46 -1.01
CA GLY A 74 -24.53 -20.59 -1.60
C GLY A 74 -23.18 -20.22 -2.21
N HIS A 75 -22.70 -19.02 -1.98
CA HIS A 75 -21.39 -18.55 -2.44
C HIS A 75 -20.78 -17.54 -1.46
N PRO A 76 -19.44 -17.38 -1.41
CA PRO A 76 -18.80 -16.37 -0.59
C PRO A 76 -19.06 -14.96 -1.13
N LEU A 77 -18.57 -13.95 -0.42
CA LEU A 77 -18.62 -12.56 -0.89
C LEU A 77 -17.80 -12.42 -2.18
N GLN A 78 -18.44 -11.89 -3.21
CA GLN A 78 -17.88 -11.75 -4.55
C GLN A 78 -17.87 -10.30 -4.98
N LEU A 79 -16.90 -9.94 -5.83
CA LEU A 79 -16.85 -8.67 -6.54
C LEU A 79 -17.18 -8.91 -8.03
N GLY A 80 -18.15 -8.17 -8.54
CA GLY A 80 -18.35 -8.08 -9.99
C GLY A 80 -17.25 -7.23 -10.60
N VAL A 81 -16.46 -7.80 -11.50
CA VAL A 81 -15.30 -7.13 -12.12
C VAL A 81 -15.54 -6.85 -13.60
N SER A 82 -15.05 -5.71 -14.04
CA SER A 82 -15.11 -5.23 -15.43
C SER A 82 -14.05 -4.18 -15.67
N GLY A 83 -13.67 -3.95 -16.91
CA GLY A 83 -12.84 -2.80 -17.30
C GLY A 83 -13.46 -1.44 -16.95
N ASP A 84 -14.80 -1.39 -16.84
CA ASP A 84 -15.56 -0.18 -16.47
C ASP A 84 -15.38 0.26 -15.01
N MET A 85 -14.65 -0.50 -14.21
CA MET A 85 -14.26 -0.08 -12.86
C MET A 85 -13.23 1.06 -12.85
N LEU A 86 -12.47 1.24 -13.93
CA LEU A 86 -11.54 2.36 -14.06
C LEU A 86 -12.31 3.69 -14.05
N GLY A 87 -11.82 4.65 -13.32
CA GLY A 87 -12.47 5.95 -13.15
C GLY A 87 -13.53 6.01 -12.04
N ARG A 88 -13.82 4.90 -11.39
CA ARG A 88 -14.94 4.77 -10.45
C ARG A 88 -14.49 4.72 -8.99
N VAL A 89 -15.40 5.11 -8.11
CA VAL A 89 -15.23 5.10 -6.66
C VAL A 89 -16.25 4.16 -6.03
N PHE A 90 -15.75 3.24 -5.21
CA PHE A 90 -16.53 2.20 -4.53
C PHE A 90 -16.40 2.30 -3.02
N ASN A 91 -17.41 1.81 -2.29
CA ASN A 91 -17.27 1.54 -0.86
C ASN A 91 -16.46 0.25 -0.60
N GLY A 92 -16.23 -0.09 0.66
CA GLY A 92 -15.48 -1.29 1.05
C GLY A 92 -16.15 -2.61 0.69
N MET A 93 -17.41 -2.58 0.28
CA MET A 93 -18.19 -3.75 -0.20
C MET A 93 -18.25 -3.83 -1.73
N GLY A 94 -17.54 -2.95 -2.45
CA GLY A 94 -17.50 -2.95 -3.91
C GLY A 94 -18.72 -2.32 -4.59
N GLN A 95 -19.52 -1.55 -3.86
CA GLN A 95 -20.65 -0.81 -4.41
C GLN A 95 -20.22 0.59 -4.84
N PRO A 96 -20.65 1.08 -6.05
CA PRO A 96 -20.34 2.43 -6.49
C PRO A 96 -20.91 3.49 -5.53
N ILE A 97 -20.11 4.49 -5.20
CA ILE A 97 -20.51 5.63 -4.34
C ILE A 97 -20.28 7.00 -5.02
N ASP A 98 -19.90 6.99 -6.29
CA ASP A 98 -19.61 8.19 -7.08
C ASP A 98 -20.83 8.79 -7.79
N GLY A 99 -22.04 8.23 -7.56
CA GLY A 99 -23.28 8.64 -8.22
C GLY A 99 -23.44 8.10 -9.65
N GLY A 100 -22.49 7.28 -10.11
CA GLY A 100 -22.58 6.60 -11.41
C GLY A 100 -23.46 5.33 -11.33
N PRO A 101 -23.76 4.71 -12.50
CA PRO A 101 -24.52 3.47 -12.54
C PRO A 101 -23.73 2.30 -11.93
N ASP A 102 -24.45 1.23 -11.60
CA ASP A 102 -23.83 -0.04 -11.23
C ASP A 102 -22.92 -0.56 -12.35
N ILE A 103 -21.84 -1.23 -11.96
CA ILE A 103 -20.90 -1.84 -12.90
C ILE A 103 -21.57 -3.06 -13.54
N LEU A 104 -21.57 -3.09 -14.87
CA LEU A 104 -21.94 -4.30 -15.60
C LEU A 104 -20.77 -5.29 -15.52
N ALA A 105 -20.87 -6.22 -14.59
CA ALA A 105 -19.81 -7.20 -14.35
C ALA A 105 -19.61 -8.12 -15.56
N GLU A 106 -18.38 -8.28 -16.02
CA GLU A 106 -18.01 -9.31 -16.99
C GLU A 106 -17.96 -10.69 -16.32
N GLU A 107 -17.54 -10.73 -15.05
CA GLU A 107 -17.53 -11.91 -14.20
C GLU A 107 -17.63 -11.55 -12.72
N TYR A 108 -17.93 -12.54 -11.87
CA TYR A 108 -17.93 -12.41 -10.42
C TYR A 108 -16.79 -13.24 -9.83
N ARG A 109 -15.96 -12.64 -8.99
CA ARG A 109 -14.81 -13.27 -8.35
C ARG A 109 -14.93 -13.26 -6.83
N ASP A 110 -14.57 -14.38 -6.21
CA ASP A 110 -14.41 -14.48 -4.77
C ASP A 110 -13.31 -13.49 -4.30
N ILE A 111 -13.66 -12.63 -3.34
CA ILE A 111 -12.74 -11.62 -2.83
C ILE A 111 -11.61 -12.21 -1.97
N ASN A 112 -11.80 -13.41 -1.42
CA ASN A 112 -10.76 -14.05 -0.62
C ASN A 112 -9.52 -14.33 -1.46
N GLY A 113 -9.69 -14.68 -2.73
CA GLY A 113 -8.60 -14.95 -3.64
C GLY A 113 -7.66 -16.03 -3.13
N LEU A 114 -6.54 -16.19 -3.81
CA LEU A 114 -5.48 -17.10 -3.38
C LEU A 114 -4.12 -16.42 -3.53
N PRO A 115 -3.17 -16.69 -2.62
CA PRO A 115 -1.78 -16.31 -2.82
C PRO A 115 -1.28 -16.84 -4.15
N MET A 116 -0.47 -16.04 -4.84
CA MET A 116 0.10 -16.45 -6.11
C MET A 116 0.98 -17.69 -5.93
N ASN A 117 0.77 -18.72 -6.75
CA ASN A 117 1.59 -19.93 -6.71
C ASN A 117 3.07 -19.56 -6.92
N PRO A 118 3.98 -19.93 -6.01
CA PRO A 118 5.40 -19.64 -6.15
C PRO A 118 6.03 -20.14 -7.45
N ALA A 119 5.58 -21.28 -7.98
CA ALA A 119 6.08 -21.84 -9.24
C ALA A 119 5.62 -21.05 -10.48
N ALA A 120 4.54 -20.26 -10.35
CA ALA A 120 4.05 -19.40 -11.42
C ALA A 120 4.61 -17.96 -11.34
N ARG A 121 5.41 -17.64 -10.31
CA ARG A 121 5.99 -16.30 -10.15
C ARG A 121 7.11 -16.05 -11.15
N ASP A 122 7.09 -14.86 -11.72
CA ASP A 122 8.22 -14.28 -12.46
C ASP A 122 9.01 -13.31 -11.58
N TYR A 123 10.31 -13.17 -11.83
CA TYR A 123 11.16 -12.30 -11.03
C TYR A 123 10.95 -10.83 -11.40
N PRO A 124 10.74 -9.94 -10.38
CA PRO A 124 10.71 -8.50 -10.57
C PRO A 124 12.04 -7.98 -11.13
N ASN A 125 12.01 -7.27 -12.26
CA ASN A 125 13.21 -6.78 -12.93
C ASN A 125 13.03 -5.48 -13.73
N GLU A 126 11.86 -4.84 -13.65
CA GLU A 126 11.55 -3.62 -14.37
C GLU A 126 11.28 -2.47 -13.39
N PHE A 127 11.74 -1.28 -13.74
CA PHE A 127 11.60 -0.07 -12.94
C PHE A 127 10.18 0.50 -13.02
N ILE A 128 9.64 0.89 -11.85
CA ILE A 128 8.46 1.74 -11.77
C ILE A 128 8.90 3.10 -11.23
N GLN A 129 8.67 4.15 -12.03
CA GLN A 129 8.93 5.51 -11.63
C GLN A 129 7.78 6.02 -10.77
N THR A 130 8.07 6.37 -9.51
CA THR A 130 7.09 6.99 -8.60
C THR A 130 7.08 8.51 -8.71
N GLY A 131 8.10 9.10 -9.31
CA GLY A 131 8.32 10.53 -9.39
C GLY A 131 8.85 11.16 -8.09
N VAL A 132 9.19 10.34 -7.09
CA VAL A 132 9.76 10.74 -5.81
C VAL A 132 11.22 10.33 -5.75
N SER A 133 12.12 11.31 -5.70
CA SER A 133 13.58 11.08 -5.81
C SER A 133 14.13 10.10 -4.79
N THR A 134 13.66 10.15 -3.54
CA THR A 134 14.13 9.24 -2.47
C THR A 134 13.71 7.79 -2.67
N ILE A 135 12.62 7.56 -3.40
CA ILE A 135 12.18 6.22 -3.78
C ILE A 135 12.90 5.81 -5.06
N ASP A 136 12.74 6.56 -6.12
CA ASP A 136 13.25 6.19 -7.44
C ASP A 136 14.77 6.10 -7.48
N GLY A 137 15.46 7.04 -6.85
CA GLY A 137 16.92 7.11 -6.87
C GLY A 137 17.64 6.21 -5.87
N LEU A 138 17.03 5.88 -4.72
CA LEU A 138 17.72 5.20 -3.61
C LEU A 138 17.05 3.90 -3.15
N ASN A 139 15.74 3.82 -3.26
CA ASN A 139 14.92 2.69 -2.81
C ASN A 139 14.00 2.21 -3.93
N THR A 140 14.54 2.07 -5.11
CA THR A 140 13.84 1.83 -6.37
C THR A 140 12.74 0.79 -6.26
N LEU A 141 11.54 1.18 -6.68
CA LEU A 141 10.39 0.30 -6.80
C LEU A 141 10.47 -0.52 -8.08
N VAL A 142 10.29 -1.83 -7.95
CA VAL A 142 10.39 -2.77 -9.05
C VAL A 142 9.01 -3.37 -9.34
N ARG A 143 8.67 -3.52 -10.59
CA ARG A 143 7.41 -4.08 -11.06
C ARG A 143 7.16 -5.47 -10.48
N GLY A 144 6.04 -5.65 -9.78
CA GLY A 144 5.68 -6.88 -9.07
C GLY A 144 6.22 -6.99 -7.64
N GLN A 145 6.87 -5.94 -7.14
CA GLN A 145 7.39 -5.86 -5.77
C GLN A 145 6.29 -5.47 -4.76
N LYS A 146 6.47 -5.90 -3.52
CA LYS A 146 5.73 -5.43 -2.34
C LYS A 146 6.66 -4.53 -1.52
N LEU A 147 6.46 -3.21 -1.58
CA LEU A 147 7.30 -2.22 -0.89
C LEU A 147 6.44 -1.35 0.04
N PRO A 148 6.39 -1.67 1.33
CA PRO A 148 5.57 -0.92 2.28
C PRO A 148 6.15 0.44 2.63
N ILE A 149 5.26 1.37 3.03
CA ILE A 149 5.61 2.64 3.64
C ILE A 149 5.23 2.59 5.12
N PHE A 150 6.22 2.74 5.98
CA PHE A 150 6.04 2.82 7.43
C PHE A 150 5.96 4.29 7.84
N SER A 151 4.76 4.71 8.23
CA SER A 151 4.47 6.05 8.69
C SER A 151 4.31 6.10 10.21
N GLY A 152 4.17 7.29 10.76
CA GLY A 152 3.76 7.54 12.14
C GLY A 152 2.49 8.38 12.19
N SER A 153 1.79 8.37 13.31
CA SER A 153 0.59 9.18 13.49
C SER A 153 0.84 10.66 13.21
N GLY A 154 0.03 11.26 12.35
CA GLY A 154 0.14 12.67 11.95
C GLY A 154 1.25 12.98 10.94
N LEU A 155 1.95 11.98 10.41
CA LEU A 155 2.86 12.17 9.28
C LEU A 155 2.08 12.17 7.94
N PRO A 156 2.59 12.84 6.88
CA PRO A 156 1.84 13.10 5.65
C PRO A 156 1.86 11.90 4.68
N HIS A 157 1.56 10.69 5.16
CA HIS A 157 1.53 9.49 4.31
C HIS A 157 0.39 9.52 3.28
N ALA A 158 -0.75 10.15 3.61
CA ALA A 158 -1.84 10.33 2.68
C ALA A 158 -1.42 11.18 1.47
N ASN A 159 -0.69 12.28 1.70
CA ASN A 159 -0.14 13.12 0.65
C ASN A 159 0.85 12.35 -0.23
N LEU A 160 1.74 11.57 0.38
CA LEU A 160 2.71 10.75 -0.37
C LEU A 160 1.99 9.66 -1.19
N ALA A 161 0.99 9.00 -0.62
CA ALA A 161 0.18 8.00 -1.32
C ALA A 161 -0.52 8.61 -2.54
N ALA A 162 -1.16 9.77 -2.39
CA ALA A 162 -1.82 10.47 -3.47
C ALA A 162 -0.82 10.95 -4.54
N GLN A 163 0.34 11.44 -4.14
CA GLN A 163 1.42 11.86 -5.05
C GLN A 163 1.90 10.67 -5.89
N ILE A 164 2.18 9.52 -5.29
CA ILE A 164 2.60 8.31 -6.01
C ILE A 164 1.48 7.84 -6.95
N ALA A 165 0.23 7.74 -6.49
CA ALA A 165 -0.90 7.30 -7.30
C ALA A 165 -1.10 8.19 -8.54
N ARG A 166 -0.95 9.52 -8.38
CA ARG A 166 -1.11 10.51 -9.44
C ARG A 166 -0.03 10.39 -10.50
N GLN A 167 1.23 10.19 -10.12
CA GLN A 167 2.37 10.36 -11.02
C GLN A 167 3.14 9.09 -11.36
N ALA A 168 2.85 7.96 -10.68
CA ALA A 168 3.53 6.70 -10.96
C ALA A 168 3.29 6.23 -12.41
N LYS A 169 4.35 5.69 -13.01
CA LYS A 169 4.32 5.17 -14.39
C LYS A 169 5.39 4.10 -14.61
N VAL A 170 5.15 3.28 -15.61
CA VAL A 170 6.17 2.41 -16.21
C VAL A 170 6.81 3.17 -17.38
N LEU A 171 8.10 2.99 -17.60
CA LEU A 171 8.80 3.62 -18.72
C LEU A 171 8.67 2.76 -20.00
N GLY A 172 8.69 3.42 -21.17
CA GLY A 172 8.64 2.77 -22.47
C GLY A 172 7.23 2.54 -23.02
N ASP A 173 7.08 1.57 -23.92
CA ASP A 173 5.86 1.33 -24.70
C ASP A 173 4.66 0.84 -23.85
N GLU A 174 4.93 0.35 -22.64
CA GLU A 174 3.89 -0.14 -21.71
C GLU A 174 3.24 0.98 -20.87
N ALA A 175 3.68 2.23 -21.02
CA ALA A 175 3.17 3.37 -20.24
C ALA A 175 1.66 3.60 -20.39
N THR A 176 1.06 3.20 -21.52
CA THR A 176 -0.38 3.34 -21.80
C THR A 176 -1.24 2.27 -21.12
N ASN A 177 -0.63 1.19 -20.63
CA ASN A 177 -1.35 0.06 -20.03
C ASN A 177 -1.13 -0.01 -18.51
N PHE A 178 -1.11 1.13 -17.86
CA PHE A 178 -0.87 1.30 -16.43
C PHE A 178 -2.14 1.72 -15.70
N ALA A 179 -2.48 1.04 -14.62
CA ALA A 179 -3.61 1.38 -13.77
C ALA A 179 -3.20 1.43 -12.29
N VAL A 180 -3.96 2.17 -11.51
CA VAL A 180 -3.84 2.25 -10.06
C VAL A 180 -5.10 1.67 -9.43
N VAL A 181 -4.95 0.81 -8.43
CA VAL A 181 -6.03 0.40 -7.54
C VAL A 181 -5.70 0.95 -6.16
N PHE A 182 -6.55 1.84 -5.67
CA PHE A 182 -6.33 2.53 -4.41
C PHE A 182 -7.35 2.06 -3.38
N ALA A 183 -6.88 1.52 -2.26
CA ALA A 183 -7.72 1.11 -1.14
C ALA A 183 -7.47 2.02 0.06
N ALA A 184 -8.45 2.85 0.38
CA ALA A 184 -8.48 3.69 1.56
C ALA A 184 -9.25 2.95 2.66
N ILE A 185 -8.58 2.60 3.76
CA ILE A 185 -9.05 1.62 4.75
C ILE A 185 -9.20 2.31 6.10
N GLY A 186 -10.44 2.48 6.57
CA GLY A 186 -10.73 3.08 7.87
C GLY A 186 -10.25 4.52 8.01
N ILE A 187 -10.33 5.29 6.93
CA ILE A 187 -9.91 6.69 6.87
C ILE A 187 -11.03 7.64 7.32
N THR A 188 -10.67 8.90 7.58
CA THR A 188 -11.66 9.93 7.86
C THR A 188 -12.41 10.35 6.59
N PHE A 189 -13.56 11.01 6.77
CA PHE A 189 -14.30 11.56 5.63
C PHE A 189 -13.46 12.59 4.86
N GLU A 190 -12.72 13.42 5.58
CA GLU A 190 -11.86 14.46 5.00
C GLU A 190 -10.73 13.86 4.14
N GLU A 191 -10.13 12.77 4.60
CA GLU A 191 -9.11 12.04 3.82
C GLU A 191 -9.72 11.39 2.57
N SER A 192 -10.93 10.82 2.67
CA SER A 192 -11.64 10.28 1.52
C SER A 192 -11.92 11.34 0.46
N GLU A 193 -12.47 12.49 0.88
CA GLU A 193 -12.71 13.63 -0.02
C GLU A 193 -11.41 14.18 -0.61
N PHE A 194 -10.33 14.21 0.17
CA PHE A 194 -9.01 14.59 -0.32
C PHE A 194 -8.58 13.68 -1.48
N PHE A 195 -8.64 12.37 -1.35
CA PHE A 195 -8.22 11.45 -2.42
C PHE A 195 -9.10 11.60 -3.67
N VAL A 196 -10.43 11.63 -3.50
CA VAL A 196 -11.37 11.77 -4.62
C VAL A 196 -11.16 13.09 -5.37
N SER A 197 -11.08 14.20 -4.62
CA SER A 197 -10.89 15.53 -5.21
C SER A 197 -9.53 15.65 -5.91
N GLU A 198 -8.47 15.13 -5.29
CA GLU A 198 -7.12 15.19 -5.84
C GLU A 198 -6.99 14.37 -7.13
N PHE A 199 -7.54 13.15 -7.17
CA PHE A 199 -7.50 12.32 -8.36
C PHE A 199 -8.37 12.90 -9.50
N ARG A 200 -9.50 13.51 -9.19
CA ARG A 200 -10.31 14.23 -10.18
C ARG A 200 -9.62 15.48 -10.68
N ARG A 201 -9.06 16.31 -9.81
CA ARG A 201 -8.33 17.54 -10.14
C ARG A 201 -7.18 17.28 -11.12
N THR A 202 -6.47 16.19 -10.92
CA THR A 202 -5.27 15.84 -11.69
C THR A 202 -5.53 14.94 -12.89
N GLY A 203 -6.75 14.43 -13.05
CA GLY A 203 -7.11 13.45 -14.08
C GLY A 203 -6.60 12.03 -13.78
N ALA A 204 -5.95 11.81 -12.64
CA ALA A 204 -5.49 10.48 -12.24
C ALA A 204 -6.63 9.49 -12.00
N ILE A 205 -7.83 9.99 -11.75
CA ILE A 205 -9.03 9.17 -11.56
C ILE A 205 -9.29 8.25 -12.75
N ASP A 206 -9.06 8.70 -13.97
CA ASP A 206 -9.40 7.96 -15.21
C ASP A 206 -8.68 6.60 -15.32
N ARG A 207 -7.54 6.47 -14.65
CA ARG A 207 -6.76 5.22 -14.57
C ARG A 207 -6.79 4.57 -13.19
N THR A 208 -7.66 5.04 -12.30
CA THR A 208 -7.72 4.60 -10.91
C THR A 208 -9.05 3.91 -10.60
N VAL A 209 -8.98 2.80 -9.89
CA VAL A 209 -10.12 2.21 -9.18
C VAL A 209 -9.94 2.53 -7.71
N LEU A 210 -10.86 3.30 -7.13
CA LEU A 210 -10.78 3.73 -5.72
C LEU A 210 -11.80 2.99 -4.88
N PHE A 211 -11.35 2.27 -3.86
CA PHE A 211 -12.17 1.72 -2.79
C PHE A 211 -12.01 2.58 -1.54
N SER A 212 -13.10 3.10 -1.00
CA SER A 212 -13.10 3.95 0.18
C SER A 212 -13.95 3.35 1.29
N ASN A 213 -13.31 3.03 2.41
CA ASN A 213 -13.94 2.61 3.64
C ASN A 213 -13.64 3.65 4.72
N LEU A 214 -14.69 4.19 5.33
CA LEU A 214 -14.58 5.23 6.33
C LEU A 214 -14.37 4.66 7.74
N ALA A 215 -13.87 5.48 8.64
CA ALA A 215 -13.61 5.10 10.02
C ALA A 215 -14.89 4.69 10.80
N ASN A 216 -16.04 5.22 10.41
CA ASN A 216 -17.35 4.88 10.99
C ASN A 216 -18.06 3.69 10.30
N ASP A 217 -17.48 3.15 9.22
CA ASP A 217 -18.01 1.95 8.58
C ASP A 217 -17.73 0.70 9.43
N PRO A 218 -18.51 -0.37 9.28
CA PRO A 218 -18.33 -1.61 10.05
C PRO A 218 -16.96 -2.25 9.87
N ALA A 219 -16.44 -2.88 10.94
CA ALA A 219 -15.14 -3.55 10.92
C ALA A 219 -15.02 -4.62 9.83
N VAL A 220 -16.11 -5.33 9.53
CA VAL A 220 -16.12 -6.37 8.50
C VAL A 220 -15.99 -5.78 7.10
N GLU A 221 -16.60 -4.65 6.83
CA GLU A 221 -16.41 -3.91 5.58
C GLU A 221 -14.95 -3.47 5.44
N ARG A 222 -14.35 -2.99 6.52
CA ARG A 222 -12.92 -2.63 6.57
C ARG A 222 -12.01 -3.80 6.23
N ILE A 223 -12.31 -5.01 6.73
CA ILE A 223 -11.58 -6.24 6.40
C ILE A 223 -11.77 -6.63 4.93
N SER A 224 -12.93 -6.37 4.35
CA SER A 224 -13.23 -6.70 2.95
C SER A 224 -12.56 -5.75 1.96
N THR A 225 -12.35 -4.48 2.31
CA THR A 225 -11.83 -3.43 1.43
C THR A 225 -10.54 -3.80 0.70
N PRO A 226 -9.44 -4.24 1.37
CA PRO A 226 -8.22 -4.61 0.67
C PRO A 226 -8.39 -5.86 -0.19
N ARG A 227 -9.30 -6.77 0.17
CA ARG A 227 -9.61 -7.96 -0.61
C ARG A 227 -10.36 -7.61 -1.90
N MET A 228 -11.31 -6.67 -1.83
CA MET A 228 -11.99 -6.10 -3.01
C MET A 228 -10.98 -5.44 -3.96
N ALA A 229 -10.09 -4.61 -3.41
CA ALA A 229 -9.06 -3.93 -4.19
C ALA A 229 -8.13 -4.92 -4.91
N LEU A 230 -7.65 -5.96 -4.23
CA LEU A 230 -6.80 -6.98 -4.84
C LEU A 230 -7.55 -7.80 -5.89
N THR A 231 -8.83 -8.10 -5.68
CA THR A 231 -9.65 -8.83 -6.66
C THR A 231 -9.82 -8.01 -7.95
N ALA A 232 -10.08 -6.70 -7.83
CA ALA A 232 -10.09 -5.80 -8.98
C ALA A 232 -8.72 -5.72 -9.67
N ALA A 233 -7.65 -5.63 -8.88
CA ALA A 233 -6.28 -5.59 -9.40
C ALA A 233 -5.89 -6.88 -10.14
N GLU A 234 -6.23 -8.04 -9.61
CA GLU A 234 -6.00 -9.33 -10.27
C GLU A 234 -6.69 -9.43 -11.62
N TYR A 235 -7.94 -8.97 -11.70
CA TYR A 235 -8.67 -8.94 -12.96
C TYR A 235 -8.00 -8.02 -13.99
N LEU A 236 -7.70 -6.77 -13.61
CA LEU A 236 -7.03 -5.82 -14.50
C LEU A 236 -5.64 -6.30 -14.92
N ALA A 237 -4.86 -6.88 -14.00
CA ALA A 237 -3.53 -7.34 -14.29
C ALA A 237 -3.51 -8.63 -15.12
N PHE A 238 -4.21 -9.65 -14.69
CA PHE A 238 -4.01 -11.00 -15.24
C PHE A 238 -4.98 -11.35 -16.37
N GLU A 239 -6.15 -10.71 -16.44
CA GLU A 239 -7.08 -10.88 -17.58
C GLU A 239 -6.93 -9.77 -18.62
N LYS A 240 -6.78 -8.53 -18.20
CA LYS A 240 -6.62 -7.38 -19.13
C LYS A 240 -5.15 -7.09 -19.45
N GLY A 241 -4.18 -7.77 -18.81
CA GLY A 241 -2.76 -7.62 -19.07
C GLY A 241 -2.17 -6.28 -18.66
N MET A 242 -2.80 -5.58 -17.71
CA MET A 242 -2.38 -4.25 -17.27
C MET A 242 -1.26 -4.30 -16.24
N GLN A 243 -0.47 -3.22 -16.18
CA GLN A 243 0.47 -2.96 -15.09
C GLN A 243 -0.29 -2.27 -13.97
N VAL A 244 -0.57 -2.98 -12.88
CA VAL A 244 -1.40 -2.45 -11.79
C VAL A 244 -0.53 -2.12 -10.59
N LEU A 245 -0.59 -0.86 -10.15
CA LEU A 245 -0.06 -0.41 -8.87
C LEU A 245 -1.18 -0.39 -7.85
N VAL A 246 -1.08 -1.21 -6.82
CA VAL A 246 -2.02 -1.24 -5.70
C VAL A 246 -1.44 -0.45 -4.53
N ILE A 247 -2.17 0.55 -4.05
CA ILE A 247 -1.82 1.32 -2.85
C ILE A 247 -2.90 1.07 -1.81
N MET A 248 -2.50 0.66 -0.61
CA MET A 248 -3.41 0.39 0.51
C MET A 248 -3.04 1.25 1.70
N THR A 249 -3.95 2.08 2.17
CA THR A 249 -3.77 2.95 3.34
C THR A 249 -5.06 3.01 4.17
N ASP A 250 -5.09 2.68 5.45
CA ASP A 250 -4.01 2.29 6.33
C ASP A 250 -4.15 0.81 6.75
N ILE A 251 -3.07 0.06 6.59
CA ILE A 251 -3.04 -1.36 6.98
C ILE A 251 -3.16 -1.53 8.50
N THR A 252 -2.79 -0.52 9.29
CA THR A 252 -2.99 -0.54 10.74
C THR A 252 -4.48 -0.59 11.07
N ASN A 253 -5.31 0.19 10.36
CA ASN A 253 -6.77 0.16 10.55
C ASN A 253 -7.37 -1.20 10.16
N TYR A 254 -6.82 -1.83 9.13
CA TYR A 254 -7.18 -3.21 8.75
C TYR A 254 -6.89 -4.21 9.88
N ALA A 255 -5.68 -4.17 10.43
CA ALA A 255 -5.28 -5.06 11.52
C ALA A 255 -6.08 -4.81 12.80
N GLU A 256 -6.42 -3.55 13.10
CA GLU A 256 -7.31 -3.20 14.21
C GLU A 256 -8.72 -3.76 14.03
N ALA A 257 -9.25 -3.76 12.80
CA ALA A 257 -10.53 -4.39 12.51
C ALA A 257 -10.49 -5.92 12.71
N LEU A 258 -9.38 -6.57 12.34
CA LEU A 258 -9.17 -8.00 12.66
C LEU A 258 -9.13 -8.25 14.16
N ARG A 259 -8.47 -7.36 14.93
CA ARG A 259 -8.43 -7.45 16.40
C ARG A 259 -9.81 -7.31 17.01
N GLU A 260 -10.60 -6.36 16.55
CA GLU A 260 -11.98 -6.13 17.00
C GLU A 260 -12.86 -7.38 16.76
N VAL A 261 -12.80 -7.94 15.56
CA VAL A 261 -13.57 -9.13 15.18
C VAL A 261 -13.11 -10.36 15.97
N SER A 262 -11.82 -10.55 16.14
CA SER A 262 -11.24 -11.65 16.93
C SER A 262 -11.67 -11.57 18.40
N ALA A 263 -11.68 -10.35 18.97
CA ALA A 263 -12.16 -10.12 20.33
C ALA A 263 -13.65 -10.44 20.48
N ALA A 264 -14.47 -10.04 19.50
CA ALA A 264 -15.90 -10.36 19.48
C ALA A 264 -16.18 -11.87 19.43
N LYS A 265 -15.33 -12.62 18.72
CA LYS A 265 -15.38 -14.10 18.66
C LYS A 265 -14.82 -14.77 19.92
N LYS A 266 -14.25 -14.00 20.88
CA LYS A 266 -13.57 -14.51 22.07
C LYS A 266 -12.40 -15.46 21.74
N GLU A 267 -11.72 -15.22 20.63
CA GLU A 267 -10.51 -15.96 20.26
C GLU A 267 -9.37 -15.65 21.25
N VAL A 268 -8.47 -16.60 21.42
CA VAL A 268 -7.30 -16.39 22.31
C VAL A 268 -6.39 -15.33 21.66
N PRO A 269 -6.14 -14.19 22.34
CA PRO A 269 -5.34 -13.13 21.76
C PRO A 269 -3.87 -13.52 21.67
N GLY A 270 -3.24 -13.12 20.59
CA GLY A 270 -1.81 -13.16 20.39
C GLY A 270 -1.12 -11.89 20.92
N ARG A 271 0.06 -11.59 20.38
CA ARG A 271 0.87 -10.43 20.75
C ARG A 271 0.08 -9.11 20.63
N ARG A 272 0.09 -8.28 21.67
CA ARG A 272 -0.65 -7.00 21.78
C ARG A 272 -2.16 -7.10 21.49
N GLY A 273 -2.76 -8.26 21.71
CA GLY A 273 -4.20 -8.47 21.53
C GLY A 273 -4.65 -8.72 20.09
N PHE A 274 -3.72 -8.78 19.14
CA PHE A 274 -4.04 -9.17 17.76
C PHE A 274 -4.32 -10.67 17.66
N PRO A 275 -5.11 -11.11 16.65
CA PRO A 275 -5.35 -12.54 16.45
C PRO A 275 -4.06 -13.28 16.15
N GLY A 276 -3.95 -14.53 16.62
CA GLY A 276 -2.77 -15.37 16.40
C GLY A 276 -2.45 -15.61 14.92
N TYR A 277 -3.45 -15.50 14.06
CA TYR A 277 -3.33 -15.66 12.60
C TYR A 277 -2.99 -14.37 11.83
N LEU A 278 -2.68 -13.24 12.51
CA LEU A 278 -2.40 -11.97 11.84
C LEU A 278 -1.31 -12.09 10.77
N TYR A 279 -0.24 -12.85 11.05
CA TYR A 279 0.83 -13.08 10.07
C TYR A 279 0.32 -13.78 8.80
N THR A 280 -0.40 -14.88 8.98
CA THR A 280 -0.95 -15.66 7.85
C THR A 280 -1.97 -14.84 7.04
N ASP A 281 -2.78 -14.06 7.72
CA ASP A 281 -3.78 -13.21 7.07
C ASP A 281 -3.13 -12.12 6.21
N LEU A 282 -2.16 -11.38 6.78
CA LEU A 282 -1.37 -10.39 6.02
C LEU A 282 -0.58 -11.03 4.88
N ALA A 283 0.01 -12.22 5.10
CA ALA A 283 0.73 -12.94 4.06
C ALA A 283 -0.20 -13.34 2.92
N THR A 284 -1.38 -13.88 3.23
CA THR A 284 -2.40 -14.24 2.23
C THR A 284 -2.81 -13.03 1.39
N LEU A 285 -2.94 -11.86 2.02
CA LEU A 285 -3.27 -10.62 1.34
C LEU A 285 -2.12 -10.14 0.44
N TYR A 286 -0.91 -10.01 0.98
CA TYR A 286 0.24 -9.44 0.25
C TYR A 286 0.77 -10.36 -0.85
N GLU A 287 0.68 -11.68 -0.66
CA GLU A 287 1.17 -12.66 -1.63
C GLU A 287 0.26 -12.83 -2.88
N ARG A 288 -0.83 -12.09 -2.95
CA ARG A 288 -1.63 -11.92 -4.18
C ARG A 288 -0.92 -11.02 -5.20
N ALA A 289 -0.01 -10.14 -4.75
CA ALA A 289 0.78 -9.28 -5.60
C ALA A 289 1.98 -10.01 -6.23
N GLY A 290 2.40 -9.57 -7.40
CA GLY A 290 3.57 -10.11 -8.12
C GLY A 290 3.40 -10.12 -9.62
N ARG A 291 4.29 -10.85 -10.29
CA ARG A 291 4.26 -11.16 -11.73
C ARG A 291 4.06 -12.65 -11.93
N GLN A 292 3.36 -13.00 -12.99
CA GLN A 292 3.16 -14.40 -13.40
C GLN A 292 3.94 -14.69 -14.69
N LEU A 293 4.59 -15.87 -14.74
CA LEU A 293 5.25 -16.34 -15.94
C LEU A 293 4.29 -16.40 -17.13
N GLY A 294 4.70 -15.80 -18.24
CA GLY A 294 3.89 -15.76 -19.47
C GLY A 294 2.73 -14.78 -19.49
N ASN A 295 2.48 -14.06 -18.39
CA ASN A 295 1.48 -12.99 -18.34
C ASN A 295 2.15 -11.61 -18.50
N LYS A 296 1.52 -10.73 -19.30
CA LYS A 296 2.01 -9.36 -19.49
C LYS A 296 1.72 -8.45 -18.31
N GLY A 297 0.62 -8.72 -17.58
CA GLY A 297 0.21 -7.94 -16.43
C GLY A 297 1.03 -8.22 -15.19
N SER A 298 0.93 -7.31 -14.23
CA SER A 298 1.57 -7.44 -12.92
C SER A 298 0.83 -6.64 -11.86
N ILE A 299 1.00 -7.04 -10.60
CA ILE A 299 0.53 -6.29 -9.45
C ILE A 299 1.74 -5.90 -8.61
N THR A 300 2.00 -4.61 -8.53
CA THR A 300 2.97 -4.00 -7.60
C THR A 300 2.21 -3.43 -6.42
N LEU A 301 2.65 -3.71 -5.20
CA LEU A 301 1.90 -3.38 -3.98
C LEU A 301 2.69 -2.44 -3.08
N ILE A 302 2.05 -1.33 -2.70
CA ILE A 302 2.52 -0.39 -1.68
C ILE A 302 1.52 -0.40 -0.52
N PRO A 303 1.70 -1.28 0.48
CA PRO A 303 0.94 -1.20 1.71
C PRO A 303 1.50 -0.08 2.59
N ILE A 304 0.65 0.83 3.02
CA ILE A 304 1.02 1.93 3.92
C ILE A 304 0.43 1.62 5.29
N LEU A 305 1.25 1.74 6.31
CA LEU A 305 0.84 1.51 7.69
C LEU A 305 1.32 2.63 8.62
N THR A 306 0.54 2.89 9.64
CA THR A 306 0.91 3.80 10.73
C THR A 306 1.45 2.99 11.90
N MET A 307 2.69 3.27 12.29
CA MET A 307 3.30 2.64 13.47
C MET A 307 2.78 3.30 14.74
N PRO A 308 2.09 2.59 15.64
CA PRO A 308 1.74 3.13 16.94
C PRO A 308 3.01 3.52 17.71
N GLU A 309 3.01 4.75 18.25
CA GLU A 309 4.16 5.31 19.00
C GLU A 309 5.50 5.36 18.22
N ASP A 310 5.44 5.38 16.89
CA ASP A 310 6.60 5.26 15.99
C ASP A 310 7.43 3.96 16.23
N ASP A 311 6.81 2.94 16.83
CA ASP A 311 7.46 1.67 17.22
C ASP A 311 7.50 0.67 16.06
N LYS A 312 8.69 0.51 15.46
CA LYS A 312 8.95 -0.46 14.39
C LYS A 312 8.82 -1.93 14.84
N THR A 313 8.86 -2.20 16.16
CA THR A 313 8.73 -3.54 16.72
C THR A 313 7.28 -3.92 17.02
N HIS A 314 6.33 -3.00 16.76
CA HIS A 314 4.91 -3.31 16.84
C HIS A 314 4.54 -4.44 15.86
N PRO A 315 3.58 -5.36 16.20
CA PRO A 315 3.27 -6.51 15.36
C PRO A 315 3.00 -6.18 13.88
N ILE A 316 2.33 -5.07 13.59
CA ILE A 316 1.95 -4.72 12.22
C ILE A 316 3.16 -4.38 11.34
N PRO A 317 4.04 -3.42 11.67
CA PRO A 317 5.25 -3.17 10.89
C PRO A 317 6.22 -4.35 10.91
N ASP A 318 6.38 -5.03 12.04
CA ASP A 318 7.27 -6.17 12.20
C ASP A 318 6.89 -7.30 11.22
N LEU A 319 5.63 -7.74 11.25
CA LEU A 319 5.14 -8.80 10.36
C LEU A 319 5.13 -8.37 8.89
N THR A 320 4.73 -7.13 8.59
CA THR A 320 4.77 -6.60 7.23
C THR A 320 6.19 -6.60 6.67
N GLY A 321 7.19 -6.21 7.46
CA GLY A 321 8.59 -6.22 7.06
C GLY A 321 9.14 -7.61 6.74
N TYR A 322 8.63 -8.67 7.40
CA TYR A 322 9.00 -10.07 7.08
C TYR A 322 8.39 -10.57 5.79
N ILE A 323 7.17 -10.16 5.45
CA ILE A 323 6.44 -10.66 4.28
C ILE A 323 6.88 -9.94 3.00
N THR A 324 7.27 -8.67 3.11
CA THR A 324 7.52 -7.78 1.97
C THR A 324 9.01 -7.66 1.63
N GLU A 325 9.32 -7.02 0.49
CA GLU A 325 10.70 -6.90 -0.01
C GLU A 325 11.35 -5.54 0.32
N GLY A 326 11.18 -5.08 1.55
CA GLY A 326 11.81 -3.85 2.05
C GLY A 326 10.84 -2.97 2.84
N GLN A 327 11.20 -1.72 3.04
CA GLN A 327 10.34 -0.68 3.63
C GLN A 327 10.86 0.72 3.32
N ILE A 328 9.95 1.65 3.15
CA ILE A 328 10.20 3.10 3.15
C ILE A 328 9.74 3.63 4.51
N ILE A 329 10.58 4.37 5.21
CA ILE A 329 10.26 4.88 6.54
C ILE A 329 10.13 6.39 6.50
N LEU A 330 9.04 6.92 7.05
CA LEU A 330 8.83 8.35 7.22
C LEU A 330 9.37 8.80 8.57
N SER A 331 10.08 9.93 8.59
CA SER A 331 10.74 10.50 9.77
C SER A 331 9.98 11.68 10.33
N ARG A 332 9.61 11.60 11.60
CA ARG A 332 9.04 12.73 12.34
C ARG A 332 10.02 13.87 12.50
N ALA A 333 11.32 13.59 12.60
CA ALA A 333 12.37 14.62 12.69
C ALA A 333 12.46 15.45 11.41
N LEU A 334 12.50 14.80 10.25
CA LEU A 334 12.50 15.48 8.94
C LEU A 334 11.20 16.27 8.71
N TYR A 335 10.06 15.70 9.09
CA TYR A 335 8.77 16.38 8.98
C TYR A 335 8.73 17.69 9.79
N ARG A 336 9.23 17.66 11.03
CA ARG A 336 9.35 18.87 11.88
C ARG A 336 10.28 19.94 11.30
N GLN A 337 11.23 19.55 10.47
CA GLN A 337 12.11 20.47 9.73
C GLN A 337 11.47 21.02 8.45
N GLY A 338 10.22 20.65 8.16
CA GLY A 338 9.51 21.10 6.96
C GLY A 338 9.92 20.36 5.68
N ILE A 339 10.56 19.20 5.79
CA ILE A 339 10.95 18.38 4.65
C ILE A 339 9.78 17.51 4.21
N HIS A 340 9.45 17.53 2.92
CA HIS A 340 8.38 16.75 2.33
C HIS A 340 8.82 16.13 0.98
N PRO A 341 8.50 14.82 0.73
CA PRO A 341 8.07 13.84 1.72
C PRO A 341 9.19 13.54 2.73
N PRO A 342 8.88 13.34 4.01
CA PRO A 342 9.89 13.18 5.05
C PRO A 342 10.47 11.76 5.08
N VAL A 343 10.98 11.27 3.96
CA VAL A 343 11.54 9.92 3.84
C VAL A 343 12.89 9.85 4.52
N ASP A 344 12.99 8.98 5.52
CA ASP A 344 14.25 8.65 6.17
C ASP A 344 15.03 7.63 5.34
N VAL A 345 16.00 8.11 4.62
CA VAL A 345 16.75 7.32 3.63
C VAL A 345 17.57 6.20 4.26
N LEU A 346 18.19 6.46 5.44
CA LEU A 346 19.13 5.51 6.04
C LEU A 346 18.48 4.18 6.50
N PRO A 347 17.34 4.20 7.21
CA PRO A 347 16.67 2.97 7.59
C PRO A 347 15.72 2.42 6.51
N SER A 348 15.51 3.14 5.42
CA SER A 348 14.71 2.68 4.29
C SER A 348 15.51 1.71 3.42
N LEU A 349 14.83 0.71 2.89
CA LEU A 349 15.46 -0.34 2.09
C LEU A 349 14.47 -0.91 1.06
N SER A 350 14.88 -0.99 -0.20
CA SER A 350 14.26 -1.87 -1.20
C SER A 350 15.22 -3.02 -1.49
N ARG A 351 14.81 -4.26 -1.17
CA ARG A 351 15.65 -5.46 -1.38
C ARG A 351 15.80 -5.83 -2.85
N LEU A 352 14.93 -5.32 -3.70
CA LEU A 352 14.93 -5.61 -5.14
C LEU A 352 15.48 -4.45 -5.98
N LYS A 353 15.93 -3.36 -5.36
CA LYS A 353 16.37 -2.14 -6.06
C LYS A 353 17.36 -2.41 -7.20
N ASP A 354 18.35 -3.29 -6.97
CA ASP A 354 19.39 -3.61 -7.96
C ASP A 354 18.84 -4.33 -9.21
N LYS A 355 17.63 -4.89 -9.12
CA LYS A 355 16.96 -5.55 -10.26
C LYS A 355 16.28 -4.56 -11.19
N GLY A 356 15.90 -3.39 -10.70
CA GLY A 356 15.18 -2.35 -11.46
C GLY A 356 16.10 -1.28 -12.08
N VAL A 357 17.41 -1.26 -11.79
CA VAL A 357 18.30 -0.17 -12.18
C VAL A 357 19.34 -0.58 -13.24
N GLY A 358 19.91 0.41 -13.91
CA GLY A 358 21.02 0.24 -14.85
C GLY A 358 20.62 0.39 -16.31
N LYS A 359 21.58 0.09 -17.20
CA LYS A 359 21.43 0.25 -18.65
C LYS A 359 20.23 -0.53 -19.19
N GLY A 360 19.35 0.16 -19.91
CA GLY A 360 18.13 -0.42 -20.50
C GLY A 360 16.91 -0.44 -19.57
N LYS A 361 17.06 0.01 -18.33
CA LYS A 361 15.97 0.13 -17.33
C LYS A 361 15.82 1.56 -16.82
N THR A 362 16.93 2.10 -16.33
CA THR A 362 17.09 3.49 -15.93
C THR A 362 18.32 4.06 -16.67
N ARG A 363 19.27 4.64 -15.96
CA ARG A 363 20.54 5.13 -16.53
C ARG A 363 21.71 4.26 -16.04
N GLU A 364 22.76 4.13 -16.83
CA GLU A 364 23.90 3.25 -16.56
C GLU A 364 24.66 3.54 -15.26
N ASP A 365 24.66 4.81 -14.84
CA ASP A 365 25.31 5.29 -13.62
C ASP A 365 24.45 5.14 -12.35
N HIS A 366 23.17 4.75 -12.49
CA HIS A 366 22.19 4.78 -11.38
C HIS A 366 22.67 3.98 -10.16
N ALA A 367 23.11 2.74 -10.34
CA ALA A 367 23.54 1.88 -9.24
C ALA A 367 24.75 2.48 -8.47
N ASP A 368 25.74 2.97 -9.20
CA ASP A 368 26.93 3.58 -8.59
C ASP A 368 26.59 4.90 -7.88
N THR A 369 25.79 5.75 -8.54
CA THR A 369 25.32 7.03 -7.98
C THR A 369 24.49 6.82 -6.72
N MET A 370 23.55 5.87 -6.73
CA MET A 370 22.74 5.49 -5.57
C MET A 370 23.61 5.09 -4.37
N ASN A 371 24.59 4.21 -4.59
CA ASN A 371 25.47 3.74 -3.53
C ASN A 371 26.37 4.86 -2.99
N GLN A 372 26.82 5.78 -3.84
CA GLN A 372 27.64 6.92 -3.44
C GLN A 372 26.83 7.95 -2.66
N LEU A 373 25.62 8.29 -3.12
CA LEU A 373 24.70 9.22 -2.42
C LEU A 373 24.38 8.72 -1.02
N PHE A 374 24.01 7.43 -0.92
CA PHE A 374 23.70 6.80 0.37
C PHE A 374 24.90 6.87 1.33
N ALA A 375 26.09 6.49 0.87
CA ALA A 375 27.31 6.53 1.69
C ALA A 375 27.69 7.94 2.10
N ALA A 376 27.62 8.91 1.18
CA ALA A 376 27.92 10.30 1.48
C ALA A 376 26.94 10.90 2.49
N TYR A 377 25.65 10.59 2.36
CA TYR A 377 24.63 11.03 3.31
C TYR A 377 24.85 10.43 4.70
N SER A 378 25.13 9.13 4.79
CA SER A 378 25.44 8.48 6.07
C SER A 378 26.64 9.14 6.76
N THR A 379 27.76 9.31 6.05
CA THR A 379 28.94 9.99 6.58
C THR A 379 28.63 11.43 7.01
N GLY A 380 27.84 12.14 6.21
CA GLY A 380 27.45 13.50 6.55
C GLY A 380 26.60 13.60 7.81
N LYS A 381 25.69 12.64 8.04
CA LYS A 381 24.89 12.57 9.29
C LYS A 381 25.77 12.29 10.50
N ASP A 382 26.71 11.34 10.39
CA ASP A 382 27.66 11.02 11.46
C ASP A 382 28.53 12.24 11.81
N ASN A 383 29.01 12.96 10.80
CA ASN A 383 29.80 14.17 11.00
C ASN A 383 29.01 15.33 11.64
N LYS A 384 27.71 15.47 11.29
CA LYS A 384 26.82 16.45 11.94
C LYS A 384 26.60 16.10 13.41
N GLU A 385 26.49 14.84 13.75
CA GLU A 385 26.37 14.38 15.13
C GLU A 385 27.66 14.67 15.91
N LEU A 386 28.82 14.34 15.35
CA LEU A 386 30.12 14.67 15.94
C LEU A 386 30.29 16.20 16.12
N MET A 387 29.88 17.00 15.13
CA MET A 387 29.95 18.45 15.21
C MET A 387 29.07 19.00 16.35
N SER A 388 27.92 18.38 16.60
CA SER A 388 27.04 18.80 17.71
C SER A 388 27.61 18.48 19.08
N ILE A 389 28.46 17.46 19.20
CA ILE A 389 29.06 17.00 20.47
C ILE A 389 30.41 17.68 20.73
N LEU A 390 31.27 17.72 19.74
CA LEU A 390 32.67 18.13 19.89
C LEU A 390 32.96 19.56 19.35
N GLY A 391 32.02 20.15 18.63
CA GLY A 391 32.18 21.43 17.93
C GLY A 391 32.86 21.30 16.56
N GLU A 392 32.68 22.32 15.73
CA GLU A 392 33.17 22.37 14.34
C GLU A 392 34.69 22.25 14.23
N ALA A 393 35.41 22.79 15.22
CA ALA A 393 36.88 22.77 15.25
C ALA A 393 37.49 21.35 15.37
N ALA A 394 36.69 20.36 15.73
CA ALA A 394 37.13 18.96 15.82
C ALA A 394 37.06 18.21 14.47
N LEU A 395 36.46 18.80 13.46
CA LEU A 395 36.25 18.19 12.14
C LEU A 395 37.34 18.62 11.13
N THR A 396 37.69 17.70 10.25
CA THR A 396 38.53 18.02 9.11
C THR A 396 37.76 18.83 8.06
N PRO A 397 38.45 19.54 7.15
CA PRO A 397 37.78 20.24 6.04
C PRO A 397 36.91 19.31 5.18
N THR A 398 37.33 18.06 5.00
CA THR A 398 36.53 17.05 4.26
C THR A 398 35.28 16.66 5.04
N ASP A 399 35.37 16.51 6.37
CA ASP A 399 34.20 16.18 7.21
C ASP A 399 33.16 17.30 7.16
N LEU A 400 33.58 18.55 7.10
CA LEU A 400 32.70 19.71 6.93
C LEU A 400 31.99 19.71 5.57
N LEU A 401 32.66 19.26 4.51
CA LEU A 401 32.02 19.09 3.20
C LEU A 401 30.96 18.00 3.22
N TYR A 402 31.20 16.87 3.91
CA TYR A 402 30.17 15.83 4.10
C TYR A 402 29.00 16.33 4.94
N ALA A 403 29.23 17.10 5.99
CA ALA A 403 28.15 17.70 6.78
C ALA A 403 27.30 18.65 5.92
N LYS A 404 27.95 19.51 5.12
CA LYS A 404 27.29 20.38 4.14
C LYS A 404 26.51 19.58 3.09
N PHE A 405 27.09 18.49 2.59
CA PHE A 405 26.42 17.60 1.66
C PHE A 405 25.12 17.06 2.26
N ALA A 406 25.13 16.60 3.51
CA ALA A 406 23.94 16.08 4.17
C ALA A 406 22.82 17.14 4.27
N ASP A 407 23.14 18.39 4.60
CA ASP A 407 22.17 19.49 4.64
C ASP A 407 21.55 19.76 3.26
N GLU A 408 22.39 19.87 2.23
CA GLU A 408 21.93 20.10 0.86
C GLU A 408 21.15 18.91 0.31
N PHE A 409 21.54 17.69 0.67
CA PHE A 409 20.83 16.47 0.31
C PHE A 409 19.42 16.46 0.91
N GLU A 410 19.26 16.75 2.19
CA GLU A 410 17.94 16.85 2.83
C GLU A 410 17.11 17.97 2.19
N ARG A 411 17.71 19.14 1.96
CA ARG A 411 17.03 20.33 1.45
C ARG A 411 16.60 20.21 -0.01
N ARG A 412 17.37 19.54 -0.87
CA ARG A 412 17.17 19.53 -2.33
C ARG A 412 16.74 18.16 -2.87
N TYR A 413 17.30 17.07 -2.34
CA TYR A 413 17.02 15.73 -2.85
C TYR A 413 15.83 15.08 -2.14
N VAL A 414 15.84 15.12 -0.80
CA VAL A 414 14.72 14.57 0.00
C VAL A 414 13.51 15.48 -0.08
N ASN A 415 13.72 16.78 0.14
CA ASN A 415 12.64 17.75 0.05
C ASN A 415 12.20 17.96 -1.40
N GLN A 416 10.97 17.61 -1.67
CA GLN A 416 10.36 17.68 -2.99
C GLN A 416 8.93 18.19 -2.85
N GLY A 417 8.53 19.17 -3.66
CA GLY A 417 7.18 19.73 -3.61
C GLY A 417 6.11 18.66 -3.89
N TYR A 418 4.95 18.80 -3.27
CA TYR A 418 3.84 17.87 -3.45
C TYR A 418 3.40 17.73 -4.93
N GLU A 419 3.46 18.82 -5.69
CA GLU A 419 3.15 18.85 -7.13
C GLU A 419 4.34 18.45 -8.02
N GLU A 420 5.52 18.29 -7.43
CA GLU A 420 6.74 18.03 -8.18
C GLU A 420 6.83 16.55 -8.53
N ASN A 421 7.02 16.29 -9.83
CA ASN A 421 7.18 14.96 -10.39
C ASN A 421 8.56 14.90 -11.07
N ARG A 422 9.53 14.29 -10.42
CA ARG A 422 10.89 14.17 -10.95
C ARG A 422 11.05 12.88 -11.73
N SER A 423 11.54 12.98 -12.95
CA SER A 423 12.00 11.82 -13.70
C SER A 423 13.24 11.20 -13.07
N ILE A 424 13.53 9.95 -13.44
CA ILE A 424 14.77 9.30 -12.96
C ILE A 424 16.02 10.03 -13.43
N GLU A 425 15.99 10.61 -14.64
CA GLU A 425 17.09 11.43 -15.18
C GLU A 425 17.31 12.66 -14.32
N GLU A 426 16.27 13.44 -14.04
CA GLU A 426 16.33 14.63 -13.17
C GLU A 426 16.82 14.27 -11.77
N THR A 427 16.35 13.15 -11.23
CA THR A 427 16.76 12.63 -9.93
C THR A 427 18.26 12.30 -9.89
N LEU A 428 18.78 11.64 -10.92
CA LEU A 428 20.20 11.31 -11.03
C LEU A 428 21.06 12.53 -11.27
N ASP A 429 20.61 13.46 -12.11
CA ASP A 429 21.34 14.71 -12.36
C ASP A 429 21.44 15.56 -11.08
N LEU A 430 20.35 15.66 -10.33
CA LEU A 430 20.38 16.30 -9.01
C LEU A 430 21.34 15.59 -8.05
N GLY A 431 21.39 14.27 -8.08
CA GLY A 431 22.37 13.48 -7.34
C GLY A 431 23.82 13.85 -7.69
N TRP A 432 24.14 13.98 -8.96
CA TRP A 432 25.46 14.41 -9.42
C TRP A 432 25.80 15.85 -9.02
N GLU A 433 24.85 16.78 -9.10
CA GLU A 433 25.05 18.14 -8.60
C GLU A 433 25.44 18.16 -7.13
N LEU A 434 24.72 17.36 -6.31
CA LEU A 434 25.02 17.27 -4.88
C LEU A 434 26.37 16.60 -4.61
N LEU A 435 26.70 15.53 -5.32
CA LEU A 435 28.01 14.87 -5.20
C LEU A 435 29.19 15.81 -5.57
N SER A 436 28.93 16.81 -6.39
CA SER A 436 29.96 17.81 -6.74
C SER A 436 30.36 18.74 -5.58
N ILE A 437 29.66 18.71 -4.45
CA ILE A 437 30.09 19.37 -3.19
C ILE A 437 31.33 18.68 -2.65
N LEU A 438 31.47 17.38 -2.88
CA LEU A 438 32.63 16.60 -2.47
C LEU A 438 33.73 16.62 -3.54
N PRO A 439 34.99 16.49 -3.17
CA PRO A 439 36.07 16.33 -4.16
C PRO A 439 35.91 14.98 -4.89
N LYS A 440 36.30 14.92 -6.17
CA LYS A 440 36.23 13.68 -6.98
C LYS A 440 36.91 12.48 -6.34
N SER A 441 37.97 12.70 -5.55
CA SER A 441 38.68 11.66 -4.80
C SER A 441 37.84 10.95 -3.76
N GLU A 442 36.74 11.54 -3.31
CA GLU A 442 35.80 10.94 -2.35
C GLU A 442 34.73 10.07 -3.03
N LEU A 443 34.58 10.14 -4.35
CA LEU A 443 33.61 9.35 -5.11
C LEU A 443 34.09 7.90 -5.35
N LYS A 444 34.45 7.20 -4.28
CA LYS A 444 35.09 5.87 -4.32
C LYS A 444 34.17 4.74 -4.76
N ARG A 445 32.87 4.98 -4.82
CA ARG A 445 31.84 3.97 -5.20
C ARG A 445 31.40 4.10 -6.64
N ILE A 446 31.92 5.10 -7.37
CA ILE A 446 31.57 5.35 -8.77
C ILE A 446 32.78 5.06 -9.65
N LYS A 447 32.57 4.40 -10.76
CA LYS A 447 33.63 4.12 -11.74
C LYS A 447 34.17 5.43 -12.33
N PRO A 448 35.51 5.52 -12.56
CA PRO A 448 36.12 6.74 -13.08
C PRO A 448 35.51 7.24 -14.40
N GLU A 449 35.19 6.33 -15.31
CA GLU A 449 34.54 6.62 -16.60
C GLU A 449 33.15 7.31 -16.45
N LEU A 450 32.38 6.92 -15.43
CA LEU A 450 31.11 7.55 -15.13
C LEU A 450 31.30 8.92 -14.49
N ILE A 451 32.34 9.09 -13.65
CA ILE A 451 32.67 10.41 -13.08
C ILE A 451 33.04 11.37 -14.21
N GLU A 452 33.86 10.96 -15.19
CA GLU A 452 34.21 11.82 -16.32
C GLU A 452 32.99 12.19 -17.17
N LYS A 453 32.07 11.24 -17.35
CA LYS A 453 30.87 11.41 -18.18
C LYS A 453 29.80 12.30 -17.55
N TYR A 454 29.50 12.11 -16.27
CA TYR A 454 28.35 12.72 -15.59
C TYR A 454 28.73 13.84 -14.61
N TRP A 455 30.03 14.08 -14.37
CA TRP A 455 30.44 15.19 -13.50
C TRP A 455 29.91 16.52 -14.04
N PRO A 456 29.23 17.32 -13.22
CA PRO A 456 28.71 18.61 -13.66
C PRO A 456 29.82 19.49 -14.19
N LYS A 457 29.73 19.91 -15.46
CA LYS A 457 30.60 20.92 -16.01
C LYS A 457 30.23 22.23 -15.32
N LYS A 458 31.18 22.85 -14.61
CA LYS A 458 31.03 24.25 -14.17
C LYS A 458 30.86 25.07 -15.43
N ASP A 459 29.72 25.76 -15.57
CA ASP A 459 29.59 26.81 -16.57
C ASP A 459 30.75 27.80 -16.28
N GLU A 460 31.66 27.90 -17.21
CA GLU A 460 32.67 28.95 -17.21
C GLU A 460 31.95 30.28 -17.57
N ASN A 461 31.38 30.92 -16.52
CA ASN A 461 30.94 32.32 -16.59
C ASN A 461 31.84 33.19 -15.74
#